data_c9b81d523afc72a3cec2fe1a31964c95
#
_entry.id   c9b81d523afc72a3cec2fe1a31964c95
#
_cell.length_a   1.000
_cell.length_b   1.000
_cell.length_c   1.000
_cell.angle_alpha   90.00
_cell.angle_beta   90.00
_cell.angle_gamma   90.00
#
_symmetry.space_group_name_H-M   'P 1'
#
loop_
_entity.id
_entity.type
_entity.pdbx_description
1 polymer ?
#
loop_
_entity_poly.entity_id
_entity_poly.type
_entity_poly.pdbx_seq_one_letter_code
_entity_poly.pdbx_strand_id
1 'polypeptide(L)'
;QIVQGMYFRPVPLTDTLHRGIFYTNLRAFREQTLTFVFGRLLPSTTFDGPRTFTVEAREQLEAQSPSGTLEVLAATSGDQLLDEVAAVVAFCTNATCVRDHDMARRLISAQQGEERNRRGPASLLRQTFDATVILTDEGVADLERFTRSLLGLQRKSYEAVIRAIRQIVDATLIVDEDAALAYTLMVAALESLGQASESEPAVWEDYDPSKRHRIDAATQGLDDVVRARIESAVLANEHHGLQRQFVAFVLDHVEPSFYRNEAVGAIRPIKTTELPNALRQAYSIRSRTVHALERLAREVWMAGDRADTALLDTGIVLSLEGLSRLSRHVVRRFVERAPQGVDSTFNYRSALPGIMPGRWAAQYWIGRAEGFNRDTAAEYFDGMLTYLIE
;
A
#
# COMPACT_ATOMS: atom_id res chain seq x y z
N GLN A 1 7.73 10.39 7.98
CA GLN A 1 8.47 11.21 7.49
C GLN A 1 8.22 11.40 6.03
N ILE A 2 8.51 10.52 5.14
CA ILE A 2 7.95 10.56 3.78
C ILE A 2 6.43 10.78 3.85
N VAL A 3 5.73 10.05 4.73
CA VAL A 3 4.29 10.13 5.04
C VAL A 3 3.76 11.54 5.28
N GLN A 4 4.58 12.52 5.55
CA GLN A 4 4.11 13.82 6.01
C GLN A 4 4.32 14.94 5.00
N GLY A 5 4.78 14.62 3.79
CA GLY A 5 5.12 15.62 2.78
C GLY A 5 6.29 16.52 3.17
N MET A 6 6.95 16.24 4.30
CA MET A 6 8.02 17.08 4.84
C MET A 6 9.35 16.86 4.16
N TYR A 7 9.48 15.75 3.43
CA TYR A 7 10.64 15.43 2.63
C TYR A 7 10.99 16.55 1.61
N PHE A 8 9.99 17.32 1.22
CA PHE A 8 10.11 18.37 0.21
C PHE A 8 10.24 19.78 0.79
N ARG A 9 10.28 19.94 2.11
CA ARG A 9 10.47 21.27 2.69
C ARG A 9 11.92 21.74 2.54
N PRO A 10 12.15 23.03 2.23
CA PRO A 10 13.48 23.51 1.89
C PRO A 10 14.46 23.55 3.07
N VAL A 11 13.98 23.44 4.30
CA VAL A 11 14.81 23.45 5.51
C VAL A 11 14.39 22.36 6.46
N PRO A 12 14.91 21.12 6.30
CA PRO A 12 14.74 20.09 7.32
C PRO A 12 15.59 20.43 8.55
N LEU A 13 15.07 20.14 9.73
CA LEU A 13 15.77 20.36 11.00
C LEU A 13 16.59 19.16 11.43
N THR A 14 16.14 17.96 11.04
CA THR A 14 16.91 16.74 11.19
C THR A 14 17.02 16.06 9.84
N ASP A 15 18.21 15.57 9.53
CA ASP A 15 18.51 14.81 8.34
C ASP A 15 19.24 13.52 8.77
N THR A 16 18.48 12.46 8.89
CA THR A 16 18.99 11.18 9.37
C THR A 16 19.08 10.19 8.22
N LEU A 17 20.24 9.55 8.08
CA LEU A 17 20.47 8.49 7.10
C LEU A 17 20.25 7.14 7.77
N HIS A 18 19.21 6.44 7.35
CA HIS A 18 18.95 5.06 7.76
C HIS A 18 19.56 4.10 6.76
N ARG A 19 20.21 3.05 7.28
CA ARG A 19 20.82 1.99 6.48
C ARG A 19 20.20 0.65 6.81
N GLY A 20 20.02 -0.18 5.78
CA GLY A 20 19.51 -1.54 5.92
C GLY A 20 19.96 -2.42 4.77
N ILE A 21 19.55 -3.67 4.83
CA ILE A 21 19.80 -4.64 3.77
C ILE A 21 18.45 -5.08 3.20
N PHE A 22 18.34 -5.08 1.89
CA PHE A 22 17.26 -5.71 1.15
C PHE A 22 17.75 -7.01 0.53
N TYR A 23 16.99 -8.07 0.74
CA TYR A 23 17.16 -9.36 0.09
C TYR A 23 16.16 -9.45 -1.06
N THR A 24 16.63 -9.80 -2.25
CA THR A 24 15.84 -9.64 -3.46
C THR A 24 16.28 -10.59 -4.57
N ASN A 25 15.42 -10.83 -5.55
CA ASN A 25 15.75 -11.45 -6.83
C ASN A 25 16.08 -10.42 -7.92
N LEU A 26 16.09 -9.12 -7.59
CA LEU A 26 16.49 -8.06 -8.53
C LEU A 26 17.97 -8.14 -8.86
N ARG A 27 18.28 -7.91 -10.12
CA ARG A 27 19.63 -7.69 -10.61
C ARG A 27 19.69 -6.39 -11.41
N ALA A 28 20.44 -5.41 -10.94
CA ALA A 28 20.74 -4.24 -11.72
C ALA A 28 21.52 -4.65 -12.99
N PHE A 29 21.14 -4.11 -14.15
CA PHE A 29 21.80 -4.42 -15.43
C PHE A 29 23.27 -4.02 -15.41
N ARG A 30 23.58 -2.89 -14.77
CA ARG A 30 24.95 -2.48 -14.43
C ARG A 30 25.06 -2.54 -12.92
N GLU A 31 26.09 -3.17 -12.40
CA GLU A 31 26.37 -3.22 -10.95
C GLU A 31 26.79 -1.83 -10.44
N GLN A 32 25.90 -0.88 -10.52
CA GLN A 32 26.10 0.50 -10.11
C GLN A 32 25.16 0.89 -9.00
N THR A 33 25.55 1.88 -8.22
CA THR A 33 24.67 2.50 -7.23
C THR A 33 23.49 3.16 -7.94
N LEU A 34 22.27 2.81 -7.53
CA LEU A 34 21.05 3.40 -8.02
C LEU A 34 20.62 4.51 -7.05
N THR A 35 20.47 5.72 -7.57
CA THR A 35 20.08 6.89 -6.78
C THR A 35 18.65 7.28 -7.08
N PHE A 36 17.86 7.45 -6.04
CA PHE A 36 16.45 7.83 -6.08
C PHE A 36 16.18 9.00 -5.16
N VAL A 37 15.02 9.60 -5.26
CA VAL A 37 14.60 10.72 -4.42
C VAL A 37 14.58 10.36 -2.92
N PHE A 38 14.33 9.11 -2.56
CA PHE A 38 14.35 8.65 -1.17
C PHE A 38 15.73 8.28 -0.64
N GLY A 39 16.74 8.11 -1.51
CA GLY A 39 18.07 7.65 -1.12
C GLY A 39 18.77 6.83 -2.18
N ARG A 40 19.46 5.76 -1.77
CA ARG A 40 20.30 4.96 -2.67
C ARG A 40 20.13 3.46 -2.43
N LEU A 41 20.24 2.69 -3.51
CA LEU A 41 20.39 1.24 -3.46
C LEU A 41 21.78 0.89 -4.00
N LEU A 42 22.59 0.29 -3.16
CA LEU A 42 23.95 -0.13 -3.49
C LEU A 42 23.96 -1.65 -3.67
N PRO A 43 24.25 -2.17 -4.87
CA PRO A 43 24.40 -3.60 -5.06
C PRO A 43 25.46 -4.15 -4.11
N SER A 44 25.17 -5.24 -3.44
CA SER A 44 26.13 -5.96 -2.62
C SER A 44 26.17 -7.42 -3.03
N THR A 45 27.34 -8.03 -2.94
CA THR A 45 27.54 -9.44 -3.29
C THR A 45 27.36 -10.30 -2.06
N THR A 46 26.47 -11.30 -2.15
CA THR A 46 26.44 -12.42 -1.23
C THR A 46 27.02 -13.64 -1.92
N PHE A 47 27.85 -14.39 -1.22
CA PHE A 47 28.46 -15.60 -1.77
C PHE A 47 27.47 -16.76 -1.90
N ASP A 48 26.38 -16.72 -1.13
CA ASP A 48 25.38 -17.79 -1.12
C ASP A 48 24.01 -17.23 -0.72
N GLY A 49 22.96 -17.45 -1.52
CA GLY A 49 21.62 -17.04 -1.21
C GLY A 49 21.05 -15.90 -2.06
N PRO A 50 19.96 -15.24 -1.60
CA PRO A 50 19.34 -14.14 -2.30
C PRO A 50 20.31 -12.96 -2.51
N ARG A 51 20.15 -12.26 -3.60
CA ARG A 51 20.92 -11.03 -3.85
C ARG A 51 20.57 -9.99 -2.82
N THR A 52 21.50 -9.08 -2.59
CA THR A 52 21.31 -8.01 -1.63
C THR A 52 21.57 -6.65 -2.25
N PHE A 53 20.81 -5.67 -1.73
CA PHE A 53 21.15 -4.26 -1.86
C PHE A 53 21.33 -3.68 -0.46
N THR A 54 22.39 -2.94 -0.24
CA THR A 54 22.42 -2.01 0.89
C THR A 54 21.56 -0.82 0.51
N VAL A 55 20.55 -0.55 1.32
CA VAL A 55 19.69 0.62 1.16
C VAL A 55 20.15 1.74 2.07
N GLU A 56 20.24 2.93 1.55
CA GLU A 56 20.37 4.17 2.30
C GLU A 56 19.15 5.02 2.04
N ALA A 57 18.31 5.18 3.06
CA ALA A 57 17.12 6.02 3.00
C ALA A 57 17.28 7.24 3.90
N ARG A 58 16.94 8.41 3.39
CA ARG A 58 17.07 9.67 4.08
C ARG A 58 15.74 10.06 4.72
N GLU A 59 15.77 10.28 6.02
CA GLU A 59 14.66 10.80 6.80
C GLU A 59 14.90 12.27 7.12
N GLN A 60 13.98 13.12 6.71
CA GLN A 60 14.03 14.55 7.00
C GLN A 60 12.80 14.94 7.81
N LEU A 61 13.01 15.44 9.01
CA LEU A 61 11.97 15.86 9.94
C LEU A 61 12.06 17.35 10.20
N GLU A 62 10.92 17.98 10.31
CA GLU A 62 10.80 19.35 10.81
C GLU A 62 10.73 19.31 12.33
N ALA A 63 11.59 20.08 13.00
CA ALA A 63 11.64 20.14 14.46
C ALA A 63 10.99 21.41 15.02
N GLN A 64 10.17 22.14 14.25
CA GLN A 64 9.42 23.26 14.80
C GLN A 64 8.15 22.81 15.50
N SER A 65 7.99 23.26 16.74
CA SER A 65 6.70 23.19 17.42
C SER A 65 5.69 24.15 16.77
N PRO A 66 4.39 23.97 16.98
CA PRO A 66 3.38 24.96 16.58
C PRO A 66 3.65 26.37 17.15
N SER A 67 4.40 26.47 18.24
CA SER A 67 4.85 27.72 18.86
C SER A 67 6.10 28.33 18.23
N GLY A 68 6.72 27.66 17.24
CA GLY A 68 7.94 28.09 16.57
C GLY A 68 9.23 27.77 17.32
N THR A 69 9.17 27.10 18.46
CA THR A 69 10.33 26.64 19.22
C THR A 69 10.94 25.38 18.61
N LEU A 70 12.27 25.31 18.61
CA LEU A 70 12.99 24.09 18.21
C LEU A 70 12.86 23.05 19.33
N GLU A 71 12.26 21.93 19.05
CA GLU A 71 12.14 20.80 19.99
C GLU A 71 12.89 19.60 19.48
N VAL A 72 13.56 18.89 20.38
CA VAL A 72 14.19 17.61 20.08
C VAL A 72 13.10 16.56 19.90
N LEU A 73 12.99 16.02 18.70
CA LEU A 73 12.06 14.93 18.41
C LEU A 73 12.73 13.60 18.70
N ALA A 74 11.98 12.68 19.27
CA ALA A 74 12.40 11.29 19.33
C ALA A 74 12.62 10.76 17.92
N ALA A 75 13.83 10.28 17.64
CA ALA A 75 14.12 9.58 16.39
C ALA A 75 13.37 8.24 16.38
N THR A 76 12.76 7.91 15.25
CA THR A 76 12.27 6.54 15.03
C THR A 76 13.44 5.64 14.65
N SER A 77 13.29 4.30 14.78
CA SER A 77 14.34 3.35 14.39
C SER A 77 14.67 3.37 12.89
N GLY A 78 13.84 4.02 12.07
CA GLY A 78 13.93 3.99 10.61
C GLY A 78 13.47 2.68 9.98
N ASP A 79 13.16 1.65 10.76
CA ASP A 79 12.74 0.35 10.26
C ASP A 79 11.47 0.44 9.42
N GLN A 80 10.48 1.20 9.88
CA GLN A 80 9.26 1.40 9.12
C GLN A 80 9.54 2.09 7.77
N LEU A 81 10.44 3.07 7.74
CA LEU A 81 10.83 3.73 6.49
C LEU A 81 11.48 2.75 5.52
N LEU A 82 12.38 1.90 6.02
CA LEU A 82 13.04 0.89 5.20
C LEU A 82 12.05 -0.16 4.69
N ASP A 83 11.08 -0.58 5.50
CA ASP A 83 10.01 -1.50 5.07
C ASP A 83 9.12 -0.88 3.98
N GLU A 84 8.78 0.41 4.10
CA GLU A 84 8.03 1.13 3.08
C GLU A 84 8.83 1.25 1.77
N VAL A 85 10.12 1.52 1.85
CA VAL A 85 11.00 1.56 0.67
C VAL A 85 11.08 0.18 0.01
N ALA A 86 11.24 -0.89 0.80
CA ALA A 86 11.24 -2.26 0.26
C ALA A 86 9.94 -2.59 -0.46
N ALA A 87 8.79 -2.24 0.13
CA ALA A 87 7.48 -2.46 -0.48
C ALA A 87 7.32 -1.66 -1.79
N VAL A 88 7.76 -0.40 -1.84
CA VAL A 88 7.71 0.41 -3.07
C VAL A 88 8.61 -0.19 -4.16
N VAL A 89 9.82 -0.63 -3.82
CA VAL A 89 10.71 -1.30 -4.77
C VAL A 89 10.07 -2.58 -5.30
N ALA A 90 9.57 -3.47 -4.42
CA ALA A 90 8.89 -4.69 -4.81
C ALA A 90 7.67 -4.43 -5.72
N PHE A 91 6.85 -3.46 -5.35
CA PHE A 91 5.68 -3.05 -6.13
C PHE A 91 6.06 -2.55 -7.52
N CYS A 92 7.03 -1.65 -7.64
CA CYS A 92 7.41 -1.05 -8.92
C CYS A 92 8.07 -2.04 -9.86
N THR A 93 8.93 -2.90 -9.33
CA THR A 93 9.74 -3.82 -10.14
C THR A 93 9.09 -5.18 -10.36
N ASN A 94 7.96 -5.45 -9.70
CA ASN A 94 7.33 -6.76 -9.66
C ASN A 94 8.32 -7.88 -9.29
N ALA A 95 9.11 -7.63 -8.25
CA ALA A 95 10.14 -8.54 -7.77
C ALA A 95 9.95 -8.77 -6.26
N THR A 96 10.54 -9.82 -5.75
CA THR A 96 10.68 -10.01 -4.30
C THR A 96 11.71 -9.01 -3.77
N CYS A 97 11.32 -8.20 -2.79
CA CYS A 97 12.23 -7.29 -2.08
C CYS A 97 11.77 -7.21 -0.62
N VAL A 98 12.54 -7.81 0.27
CA VAL A 98 12.21 -7.91 1.71
C VAL A 98 13.46 -7.66 2.55
N ARG A 99 13.26 -7.37 3.84
CA ARG A 99 14.35 -7.16 4.80
C ARG A 99 14.73 -8.44 5.55
N ASP A 100 13.91 -9.46 5.48
CA ASP A 100 14.15 -10.74 6.13
C ASP A 100 14.84 -11.70 5.18
N HIS A 101 16.03 -12.19 5.58
CA HIS A 101 16.85 -13.12 4.80
C HIS A 101 16.15 -14.47 4.58
N ASP A 102 15.56 -15.02 5.64
CA ASP A 102 14.98 -16.36 5.59
C ASP A 102 13.71 -16.38 4.78
N MET A 103 12.91 -15.30 4.86
CA MET A 103 11.77 -15.11 3.98
C MET A 103 12.20 -15.03 2.52
N ALA A 104 13.21 -14.21 2.19
CA ALA A 104 13.71 -14.09 0.84
C ALA A 104 14.23 -15.44 0.31
N ARG A 105 15.01 -16.15 1.12
CA ARG A 105 15.53 -17.46 0.78
C ARG A 105 14.40 -18.44 0.49
N ARG A 106 13.36 -18.49 1.31
CA ARG A 106 12.20 -19.36 1.12
C ARG A 106 11.46 -19.04 -0.18
N LEU A 107 11.19 -17.76 -0.44
CA LEU A 107 10.41 -17.31 -1.60
C LEU A 107 11.17 -17.50 -2.92
N ILE A 108 12.46 -17.18 -2.95
CA ILE A 108 13.28 -17.21 -4.16
C ILE A 108 13.82 -18.63 -4.41
N SER A 109 14.21 -19.37 -3.37
CA SER A 109 14.78 -20.71 -3.51
C SER A 109 13.75 -21.80 -3.75
N ALA A 110 12.50 -21.62 -3.33
CA ALA A 110 11.43 -22.58 -3.56
C ALA A 110 11.20 -22.87 -5.08
N GLN A 111 11.66 -21.96 -5.93
CA GLN A 111 11.61 -22.16 -7.39
C GLN A 111 12.80 -22.93 -7.97
N GLN A 112 13.86 -23.11 -7.20
CA GLN A 112 15.06 -23.83 -7.63
C GLN A 112 15.06 -25.32 -7.22
N GLY A 113 14.08 -25.75 -6.43
CA GLY A 113 13.97 -27.12 -5.94
C GLY A 113 13.52 -28.12 -7.02
N GLU A 114 13.98 -29.37 -6.91
CA GLU A 114 13.70 -30.45 -7.85
C GLU A 114 12.23 -30.92 -7.91
N GLU A 115 11.37 -30.54 -6.95
CA GLU A 115 9.96 -30.87 -6.91
C GLU A 115 9.07 -29.88 -7.70
N ARG A 116 9.34 -29.69 -8.97
CA ARG A 116 8.52 -28.89 -9.89
C ARG A 116 7.12 -29.45 -10.18
N ASN A 117 6.74 -30.57 -9.59
CA ASN A 117 5.45 -31.23 -9.89
C ASN A 117 4.23 -30.63 -9.16
N ARG A 118 4.42 -29.69 -8.23
CA ARG A 118 3.33 -28.93 -7.65
C ARG A 118 3.56 -27.44 -7.92
N ARG A 119 2.92 -26.94 -8.97
CA ARG A 119 2.86 -25.50 -9.23
C ARG A 119 1.98 -24.87 -8.16
N GLY A 120 2.60 -24.19 -7.21
CA GLY A 120 1.90 -23.33 -6.25
C GLY A 120 1.42 -22.02 -6.90
N PRO A 121 0.52 -21.29 -6.25
CA PRO A 121 -0.01 -20.00 -6.74
C PRO A 121 1.09 -18.99 -7.09
N ALA A 122 2.20 -18.96 -6.36
CA ALA A 122 3.33 -18.08 -6.61
C ALA A 122 3.93 -18.27 -8.01
N SER A 123 3.98 -19.50 -8.51
CA SER A 123 4.54 -19.79 -9.85
C SER A 123 3.71 -19.21 -11.00
N LEU A 124 2.49 -18.77 -10.72
CA LEU A 124 1.57 -18.20 -11.71
C LEU A 124 1.66 -16.66 -11.76
N LEU A 125 2.27 -16.05 -10.76
CA LEU A 125 2.52 -14.63 -10.75
C LEU A 125 3.73 -14.28 -11.62
N ARG A 126 3.55 -13.26 -12.48
CA ARG A 126 4.60 -12.82 -13.39
C ARG A 126 5.77 -12.23 -12.63
N GLN A 127 6.97 -12.70 -12.88
CA GLN A 127 8.27 -12.19 -12.45
C GLN A 127 8.54 -12.22 -10.94
N THR A 128 7.56 -12.02 -10.09
CA THR A 128 7.75 -11.75 -8.67
C THR A 128 8.69 -12.74 -7.97
N PHE A 129 8.57 -14.02 -8.33
CA PHE A 129 9.36 -15.11 -7.73
C PHE A 129 10.34 -15.76 -8.72
N ASP A 130 10.57 -15.13 -9.87
CA ASP A 130 11.58 -15.61 -10.80
C ASP A 130 12.97 -15.60 -10.11
N ALA A 131 13.83 -16.54 -10.49
CA ALA A 131 15.17 -16.63 -9.91
C ALA A 131 16.00 -15.34 -10.09
N THR A 132 15.70 -14.57 -11.13
CA THR A 132 16.34 -13.28 -11.39
C THR A 132 15.38 -12.37 -12.16
N VAL A 133 15.14 -11.20 -11.64
CA VAL A 133 14.43 -10.10 -12.31
C VAL A 133 15.46 -9.03 -12.67
N ILE A 134 15.62 -8.78 -13.97
CA ILE A 134 16.58 -7.78 -14.43
C ILE A 134 15.98 -6.40 -14.37
N LEU A 135 16.60 -5.53 -13.59
CA LEU A 135 16.27 -4.12 -13.53
C LEU A 135 17.04 -3.37 -14.62
N THR A 136 16.35 -3.11 -15.73
CA THR A 136 16.91 -2.37 -16.87
C THR A 136 17.02 -0.88 -16.58
N ASP A 137 17.74 -0.12 -17.42
CA ASP A 137 17.84 1.34 -17.30
C ASP A 137 16.44 1.99 -17.37
N GLU A 138 15.53 1.45 -18.18
CA GLU A 138 14.14 1.88 -18.25
C GLU A 138 13.38 1.58 -16.94
N GLY A 139 13.58 0.40 -16.36
CA GLY A 139 13.01 0.04 -15.06
C GLY A 139 13.51 0.93 -13.93
N VAL A 140 14.79 1.32 -13.95
CA VAL A 140 15.35 2.30 -13.00
C VAL A 140 14.67 3.66 -13.18
N ALA A 141 14.55 4.15 -14.41
CA ALA A 141 13.89 5.42 -14.70
C ALA A 141 12.40 5.40 -14.31
N ASP A 142 11.73 4.27 -14.50
CA ASP A 142 10.34 4.08 -14.08
C ASP A 142 10.18 4.11 -12.55
N LEU A 143 11.05 3.41 -11.83
CA LEU A 143 11.07 3.43 -10.37
C LEU A 143 11.36 4.84 -9.83
N GLU A 144 12.28 5.58 -10.44
CA GLU A 144 12.57 6.97 -10.06
C GLU A 144 11.37 7.88 -10.31
N ARG A 145 10.76 7.78 -11.48
CA ARG A 145 9.57 8.57 -11.82
C ARG A 145 8.41 8.29 -10.87
N PHE A 146 8.12 7.00 -10.63
CA PHE A 146 7.06 6.61 -9.72
C PHE A 146 7.32 7.12 -8.29
N THR A 147 8.51 6.90 -7.74
CA THR A 147 8.86 7.35 -6.39
C THR A 147 8.79 8.86 -6.25
N ARG A 148 9.21 9.62 -7.26
CA ARG A 148 9.09 11.08 -7.29
C ARG A 148 7.63 11.53 -7.28
N SER A 149 6.78 10.93 -8.09
CA SER A 149 5.34 11.22 -8.11
C SER A 149 4.66 10.84 -6.79
N LEU A 150 5.00 9.67 -6.25
CA LEU A 150 4.49 9.18 -4.97
C LEU A 150 4.81 10.16 -3.82
N LEU A 151 6.06 10.59 -3.72
CA LEU A 151 6.50 11.52 -2.68
C LEU A 151 5.96 12.94 -2.88
N GLY A 152 5.56 13.29 -4.10
CA GLY A 152 4.92 14.55 -4.42
C GLY A 152 3.43 14.62 -4.06
N LEU A 153 2.80 13.51 -3.72
CA LEU A 153 1.38 13.48 -3.40
C LEU A 153 1.04 14.28 -2.15
N GLN A 154 -0.17 14.83 -2.12
CA GLN A 154 -0.75 15.30 -0.88
C GLN A 154 -0.82 14.15 0.12
N ARG A 155 -0.66 14.47 1.40
CA ARG A 155 -0.53 13.50 2.46
C ARG A 155 -1.63 12.42 2.50
N LYS A 156 -2.90 12.81 2.44
CA LYS A 156 -4.02 11.86 2.45
C LYS A 156 -3.90 10.83 1.34
N SER A 157 -3.56 11.28 0.13
CA SER A 157 -3.35 10.41 -1.03
C SER A 157 -2.11 9.54 -0.86
N TYR A 158 -1.00 10.10 -0.36
CA TYR A 158 0.22 9.35 -0.08
C TYR A 158 -0.03 8.20 0.91
N GLU A 159 -0.68 8.49 2.04
CA GLU A 159 -0.98 7.47 3.06
C GLU A 159 -1.88 6.35 2.52
N ALA A 160 -2.87 6.70 1.69
CA ALA A 160 -3.74 5.72 1.06
C ALA A 160 -2.97 4.82 0.10
N VAL A 161 -2.10 5.41 -0.73
CA VAL A 161 -1.27 4.67 -1.70
C VAL A 161 -0.26 3.77 -0.99
N ILE A 162 0.44 4.25 0.02
CA ILE A 162 1.41 3.41 0.76
C ILE A 162 0.72 2.22 1.43
N ARG A 163 -0.46 2.42 2.02
CA ARG A 163 -1.25 1.30 2.56
C ARG A 163 -1.63 0.29 1.48
N ALA A 164 -2.09 0.78 0.33
CA ALA A 164 -2.45 -0.09 -0.79
C ALA A 164 -1.23 -0.87 -1.34
N ILE A 165 -0.08 -0.19 -1.52
CA ILE A 165 1.16 -0.82 -1.98
C ILE A 165 1.60 -1.92 -1.00
N ARG A 166 1.66 -1.63 0.30
CA ARG A 166 2.04 -2.61 1.32
C ARG A 166 1.10 -3.80 1.28
N GLN A 167 -0.20 -3.58 1.23
CA GLN A 167 -1.19 -4.64 1.21
C GLN A 167 -1.10 -5.52 -0.05
N ILE A 168 -0.80 -4.95 -1.22
CA ILE A 168 -0.57 -5.71 -2.46
C ILE A 168 0.71 -6.52 -2.36
N VAL A 169 1.78 -5.96 -1.82
CA VAL A 169 3.05 -6.66 -1.63
C VAL A 169 2.89 -7.79 -0.60
N ASP A 170 2.28 -7.52 0.55
CA ASP A 170 2.01 -8.53 1.57
C ASP A 170 1.16 -9.68 1.01
N ALA A 171 0.11 -9.35 0.23
CA ALA A 171 -0.71 -10.34 -0.48
C ALA A 171 0.14 -11.22 -1.40
N THR A 172 1.07 -10.61 -2.12
CA THR A 172 1.97 -11.33 -3.02
C THR A 172 2.89 -12.28 -2.26
N LEU A 173 3.45 -11.84 -1.11
CA LEU A 173 4.38 -12.64 -0.32
C LEU A 173 3.75 -13.88 0.35
N ILE A 174 2.44 -13.83 0.64
CA ILE A 174 1.71 -14.95 1.29
C ILE A 174 0.96 -15.85 0.31
N VAL A 175 1.10 -15.62 -1.00
CA VAL A 175 0.25 -16.24 -2.03
C VAL A 175 0.28 -17.77 -2.03
N ASP A 176 1.43 -18.38 -1.73
CA ASP A 176 1.59 -19.84 -1.65
C ASP A 176 1.04 -20.41 -0.34
N GLU A 177 1.01 -19.61 0.73
CA GLU A 177 0.49 -20.03 2.03
C GLU A 177 -1.03 -19.91 2.07
N ASP A 178 -1.58 -18.81 1.56
CA ASP A 178 -3.01 -18.55 1.51
C ASP A 178 -3.41 -17.70 0.29
N ALA A 179 -3.71 -18.35 -0.83
CA ALA A 179 -4.16 -17.68 -2.04
C ALA A 179 -5.50 -16.93 -1.87
N ALA A 180 -6.38 -17.39 -0.96
CA ALA A 180 -7.66 -16.75 -0.71
C ALA A 180 -7.47 -15.43 0.04
N LEU A 181 -6.62 -15.42 1.05
CA LEU A 181 -6.24 -14.21 1.77
C LEU A 181 -5.50 -13.24 0.84
N ALA A 182 -4.56 -13.73 0.02
CA ALA A 182 -3.85 -12.91 -0.96
C ALA A 182 -4.82 -12.21 -1.93
N TYR A 183 -5.77 -12.94 -2.50
CA TYR A 183 -6.81 -12.37 -3.36
C TYR A 183 -7.65 -11.31 -2.62
N THR A 184 -8.05 -11.63 -1.41
CA THR A 184 -8.83 -10.73 -0.54
C THR A 184 -8.10 -9.43 -0.25
N LEU A 185 -6.82 -9.50 0.09
CA LEU A 185 -5.99 -8.32 0.37
C LEU A 185 -5.81 -7.43 -0.85
N MET A 186 -5.63 -7.99 -2.05
CA MET A 186 -5.53 -7.21 -3.28
C MET A 186 -6.85 -6.44 -3.58
N VAL A 187 -8.01 -7.10 -3.42
CA VAL A 187 -9.31 -6.41 -3.58
C VAL A 187 -9.48 -5.32 -2.53
N ALA A 188 -9.15 -5.62 -1.27
CA ALA A 188 -9.26 -4.67 -0.16
C ALA A 188 -8.32 -3.46 -0.33
N ALA A 189 -7.13 -3.65 -0.90
CA ALA A 189 -6.21 -2.55 -1.22
C ALA A 189 -6.84 -1.54 -2.21
N LEU A 190 -7.45 -2.04 -3.28
CA LEU A 190 -8.14 -1.20 -4.25
C LEU A 190 -9.41 -0.55 -3.68
N GLU A 191 -10.17 -1.29 -2.87
CA GLU A 191 -11.35 -0.76 -2.17
C GLU A 191 -10.96 0.40 -1.24
N SER A 192 -9.92 0.20 -0.41
CA SER A 192 -9.42 1.23 0.51
C SER A 192 -8.91 2.47 -0.23
N LEU A 193 -8.26 2.29 -1.37
CA LEU A 193 -7.79 3.39 -2.20
C LEU A 193 -8.96 4.16 -2.82
N GLY A 194 -10.00 3.45 -3.27
CA GLY A 194 -11.23 4.04 -3.78
C GLY A 194 -12.00 4.84 -2.72
N GLN A 195 -12.03 4.37 -1.47
CA GLN A 195 -12.65 5.10 -0.36
C GLN A 195 -11.86 6.36 0.03
N ALA A 196 -10.56 6.38 -0.18
CA ALA A 196 -9.73 7.55 0.09
C ALA A 196 -9.82 8.62 -1.02
N SER A 197 -10.30 8.26 -2.20
CA SER A 197 -10.56 9.20 -3.31
C SER A 197 -11.86 9.96 -3.06
N GLU A 198 -11.95 11.19 -3.55
CA GLU A 198 -13.20 11.92 -3.58
C GLU A 198 -14.10 11.27 -4.63
N SER A 199 -15.15 10.58 -4.20
CA SER A 199 -16.17 10.02 -5.08
C SER A 199 -17.44 10.87 -5.02
N GLU A 200 -18.11 10.98 -6.14
CA GLU A 200 -19.45 11.61 -6.16
C GLU A 200 -20.39 10.87 -5.20
N PRO A 201 -21.21 11.62 -4.44
CA PRO A 201 -22.21 11.01 -3.56
C PRO A 201 -23.09 10.03 -4.34
N ALA A 202 -23.41 8.92 -3.72
CA ALA A 202 -24.37 7.98 -4.28
C ALA A 202 -25.74 8.65 -4.46
N VAL A 203 -26.34 8.54 -5.63
CA VAL A 203 -27.72 8.99 -5.89
C VAL A 203 -28.70 7.82 -5.83
N TRP A 204 -29.99 8.11 -5.53
CA TRP A 204 -30.98 7.07 -5.34
C TRP A 204 -31.21 6.20 -6.57
N GLU A 205 -31.00 6.76 -7.75
CA GLU A 205 -31.10 6.08 -9.05
C GLU A 205 -30.10 4.94 -9.20
N ASP A 206 -28.97 5.06 -8.51
CA ASP A 206 -27.89 4.08 -8.52
C ASP A 206 -28.13 2.90 -7.58
N TYR A 207 -29.11 2.98 -6.70
CA TYR A 207 -29.44 1.93 -5.75
C TYR A 207 -29.94 0.67 -6.48
N ASP A 208 -29.72 -0.52 -5.91
CA ASP A 208 -30.20 -1.78 -6.49
C ASP A 208 -31.65 -1.67 -6.95
N PRO A 209 -31.96 -1.86 -8.23
CA PRO A 209 -33.31 -1.60 -8.75
C PRO A 209 -34.41 -2.39 -8.06
N SER A 210 -34.11 -3.64 -7.64
CA SER A 210 -35.13 -4.51 -7.00
C SER A 210 -35.40 -4.06 -5.56
N LYS A 211 -34.39 -3.63 -4.83
CA LYS A 211 -34.54 -3.09 -3.49
C LYS A 211 -35.14 -1.70 -3.52
N ARG A 212 -34.69 -0.83 -4.44
CA ARG A 212 -35.23 0.50 -4.67
C ARG A 212 -36.74 0.43 -4.88
N HIS A 213 -37.18 -0.41 -5.81
CA HIS A 213 -38.65 -0.56 -6.08
C HIS A 213 -39.43 -0.97 -4.82
N ARG A 214 -38.85 -1.83 -3.97
CA ARG A 214 -39.53 -2.24 -2.72
C ARG A 214 -39.57 -1.11 -1.69
N ILE A 215 -38.53 -0.28 -1.60
CA ILE A 215 -38.47 0.86 -0.70
C ILE A 215 -39.38 1.96 -1.22
N ASP A 216 -39.36 2.27 -2.52
CA ASP A 216 -40.25 3.25 -3.16
C ASP A 216 -41.72 2.89 -2.93
N ALA A 217 -42.06 1.60 -3.07
CA ALA A 217 -43.42 1.13 -2.78
C ALA A 217 -43.80 1.28 -1.29
N ALA A 218 -42.84 0.99 -0.38
CA ALA A 218 -43.07 1.12 1.06
C ALA A 218 -43.17 2.58 1.55
N THR A 219 -42.52 3.50 0.83
CA THR A 219 -42.50 4.94 1.14
C THR A 219 -43.57 5.73 0.34
N GLN A 220 -44.37 5.05 -0.47
CA GLN A 220 -45.42 5.65 -1.24
C GLN A 220 -46.44 6.35 -0.32
N GLY A 221 -46.68 7.65 -0.56
CA GLY A 221 -47.60 8.46 0.27
C GLY A 221 -46.92 9.20 1.43
N LEU A 222 -45.61 9.02 1.66
CA LEU A 222 -44.85 9.87 2.58
C LEU A 222 -44.57 11.24 1.96
N ASP A 223 -44.38 12.23 2.83
CA ASP A 223 -43.85 13.53 2.46
C ASP A 223 -42.51 13.43 1.77
N ASP A 224 -42.25 14.25 0.74
CA ASP A 224 -41.02 14.20 -0.06
C ASP A 224 -39.77 14.44 0.78
N VAL A 225 -39.83 15.28 1.82
CA VAL A 225 -38.70 15.53 2.73
C VAL A 225 -38.40 14.28 3.57
N VAL A 226 -39.45 13.60 4.04
CA VAL A 226 -39.30 12.35 4.80
C VAL A 226 -38.71 11.25 3.90
N ARG A 227 -39.21 11.14 2.67
CA ARG A 227 -38.72 10.18 1.67
C ARG A 227 -37.25 10.42 1.38
N ALA A 228 -36.86 11.66 1.05
CA ALA A 228 -35.46 12.00 0.78
C ALA A 228 -34.53 11.70 1.97
N ARG A 229 -34.97 11.87 3.21
CA ARG A 229 -34.22 11.49 4.41
C ARG A 229 -34.06 9.98 4.54
N ILE A 230 -35.06 9.20 4.23
CA ILE A 230 -34.99 7.73 4.22
C ILE A 230 -34.03 7.26 3.14
N GLU A 231 -34.15 7.78 1.93
CA GLU A 231 -33.26 7.47 0.80
C GLU A 231 -31.79 7.79 1.15
N SER A 232 -31.54 8.99 1.69
CA SER A 232 -30.19 9.38 2.16
C SER A 232 -29.66 8.47 3.26
N ALA A 233 -30.50 8.08 4.22
CA ALA A 233 -30.07 7.17 5.30
C ALA A 233 -29.79 5.76 4.79
N VAL A 234 -30.55 5.27 3.81
CA VAL A 234 -30.33 3.98 3.15
C VAL A 234 -29.04 4.03 2.35
N LEU A 235 -28.81 5.07 1.56
CA LEU A 235 -27.57 5.24 0.78
C LEU A 235 -26.32 5.33 1.67
N ALA A 236 -26.44 6.02 2.81
CA ALA A 236 -25.33 6.16 3.76
C ALA A 236 -24.94 4.86 4.47
N ASN A 237 -25.87 3.91 4.60
CA ASN A 237 -25.65 2.67 5.37
C ASN A 237 -25.43 1.43 4.48
N GLU A 238 -25.35 1.56 3.15
CA GLU A 238 -25.36 0.38 2.30
C GLU A 238 -24.00 -0.11 1.85
N HIS A 239 -23.73 -1.39 2.17
CA HIS A 239 -22.58 -2.13 1.64
C HIS A 239 -22.56 -2.25 0.10
N HIS A 240 -23.70 -2.14 -0.58
CA HIS A 240 -23.76 -2.12 -2.05
C HIS A 240 -23.16 -0.85 -2.65
N GLY A 241 -23.20 0.26 -1.90
CA GLY A 241 -22.47 1.48 -2.27
C GLY A 241 -20.96 1.24 -2.39
N LEU A 242 -20.40 0.43 -1.49
CA LEU A 242 -18.96 0.13 -1.49
C LEU A 242 -18.53 -0.70 -2.71
N GLN A 243 -19.31 -1.71 -3.11
CA GLN A 243 -19.00 -2.48 -4.32
C GLN A 243 -19.06 -1.61 -5.57
N ARG A 244 -20.08 -0.75 -5.68
CA ARG A 244 -20.22 0.17 -6.82
C ARG A 244 -19.07 1.17 -6.84
N GLN A 245 -18.73 1.78 -5.71
CA GLN A 245 -17.62 2.71 -5.57
C GLN A 245 -16.30 2.04 -5.96
N PHE A 246 -16.05 0.81 -5.49
CA PHE A 246 -14.90 0.01 -5.88
C PHE A 246 -14.84 -0.20 -7.40
N VAL A 247 -15.94 -0.65 -8.02
CA VAL A 247 -16.01 -0.88 -9.47
C VAL A 247 -15.80 0.41 -10.25
N ALA A 248 -16.47 1.48 -9.88
CA ALA A 248 -16.35 2.79 -10.54
C ALA A 248 -14.93 3.33 -10.42
N PHE A 249 -14.35 3.28 -9.21
CA PHE A 249 -12.97 3.72 -8.95
C PHE A 249 -11.96 2.96 -9.82
N VAL A 250 -12.05 1.64 -9.87
CA VAL A 250 -11.12 0.83 -10.67
C VAL A 250 -11.28 1.15 -12.16
N LEU A 251 -12.52 1.22 -12.66
CA LEU A 251 -12.77 1.53 -14.08
C LEU A 251 -12.29 2.92 -14.48
N ASP A 252 -12.41 3.90 -13.61
CA ASP A 252 -11.89 5.26 -13.85
C ASP A 252 -10.36 5.28 -13.98
N HIS A 253 -9.67 4.38 -13.28
CA HIS A 253 -8.21 4.30 -13.27
C HIS A 253 -7.64 3.26 -14.25
N VAL A 254 -8.45 2.62 -15.09
CA VAL A 254 -7.96 1.68 -16.10
C VAL A 254 -7.85 2.36 -17.46
N GLU A 255 -6.64 2.43 -17.99
CA GLU A 255 -6.33 3.05 -19.27
C GLU A 255 -6.14 2.03 -20.40
N PRO A 256 -6.17 2.49 -21.66
CA PRO A 256 -5.94 1.62 -22.83
C PRO A 256 -4.61 0.86 -22.79
N SER A 257 -3.57 1.37 -22.11
CA SER A 257 -2.28 0.72 -21.93
C SER A 257 -2.41 -0.63 -21.21
N PHE A 258 -3.33 -0.73 -20.25
CA PHE A 258 -3.63 -1.96 -19.52
C PHE A 258 -4.01 -3.11 -20.46
N TYR A 259 -4.84 -2.83 -21.45
CA TYR A 259 -5.34 -3.84 -22.38
C TYR A 259 -4.39 -4.14 -23.55
N ARG A 260 -3.44 -3.24 -23.83
CA ARG A 260 -2.54 -3.31 -24.98
C ARG A 260 -1.10 -3.61 -24.58
N ASN A 261 -0.47 -2.67 -23.91
CA ASN A 261 0.97 -2.72 -23.62
C ASN A 261 1.27 -3.68 -22.47
N GLU A 262 0.53 -3.56 -21.38
CA GLU A 262 0.75 -4.36 -20.17
C GLU A 262 0.20 -5.78 -20.31
N ALA A 263 -0.71 -6.02 -21.26
CA ALA A 263 -1.24 -7.35 -21.57
C ALA A 263 -0.30 -8.18 -22.47
N VAL A 264 0.81 -7.61 -22.92
CA VAL A 264 1.78 -8.36 -23.75
C VAL A 264 2.30 -9.57 -22.97
N GLY A 265 2.12 -10.75 -23.54
CA GLY A 265 2.48 -12.04 -22.93
C GLY A 265 1.47 -12.55 -21.88
N ALA A 266 0.35 -11.87 -21.66
CA ALA A 266 -0.75 -12.41 -20.86
C ALA A 266 -1.52 -13.46 -21.66
N ILE A 267 -1.85 -14.57 -21.01
CA ILE A 267 -2.75 -15.59 -21.55
C ILE A 267 -4.18 -15.19 -21.14
N ARG A 268 -5.13 -15.27 -22.07
CA ARG A 268 -6.52 -14.85 -21.84
C ARG A 268 -6.63 -13.47 -21.18
N PRO A 269 -6.06 -12.42 -21.81
CA PRO A 269 -6.14 -11.08 -21.25
C PRO A 269 -7.60 -10.66 -21.10
N ILE A 270 -7.92 -9.99 -19.99
CA ILE A 270 -9.27 -9.51 -19.76
C ILE A 270 -9.64 -8.43 -20.77
N LYS A 271 -10.87 -8.48 -21.30
CA LYS A 271 -11.40 -7.49 -22.23
C LYS A 271 -12.09 -6.34 -21.49
N THR A 272 -12.13 -5.17 -22.12
CA THR A 272 -12.81 -3.99 -21.59
C THR A 272 -14.27 -4.28 -21.23
N THR A 273 -14.98 -5.06 -22.06
CA THR A 273 -16.39 -5.42 -21.84
C THR A 273 -16.61 -6.42 -20.70
N GLU A 274 -15.57 -7.18 -20.34
CA GLU A 274 -15.62 -8.20 -19.30
C GLU A 274 -15.26 -7.65 -17.92
N LEU A 275 -14.41 -6.62 -17.88
CA LEU A 275 -13.83 -6.07 -16.64
C LEU A 275 -14.90 -5.62 -15.62
N PRO A 276 -15.97 -4.90 -15.98
CA PRO A 276 -16.95 -4.47 -14.99
C PRO A 276 -17.62 -5.62 -14.23
N ASN A 277 -17.91 -6.72 -14.94
CA ASN A 277 -18.50 -7.89 -14.30
C ASN A 277 -17.45 -8.67 -13.48
N ALA A 278 -16.24 -8.80 -14.00
CA ALA A 278 -15.15 -9.46 -13.29
C ALA A 278 -14.79 -8.75 -11.98
N LEU A 279 -14.89 -7.41 -11.91
CA LEU A 279 -14.72 -6.64 -10.69
C LEU A 279 -15.84 -6.91 -9.67
N ARG A 280 -17.10 -6.97 -10.10
CA ARG A 280 -18.21 -7.36 -9.21
C ARG A 280 -18.01 -8.76 -8.64
N GLN A 281 -17.55 -9.69 -9.47
CA GLN A 281 -17.24 -11.06 -9.03
C GLN A 281 -16.05 -11.06 -8.04
N ALA A 282 -14.99 -10.29 -8.30
CA ALA A 282 -13.85 -10.17 -7.39
C ALA A 282 -14.29 -9.64 -6.01
N TYR A 283 -15.11 -8.60 -5.98
CA TYR A 283 -15.67 -8.09 -4.73
C TYR A 283 -16.55 -9.13 -4.01
N SER A 284 -17.38 -9.86 -4.75
CA SER A 284 -18.23 -10.93 -4.20
C SER A 284 -17.39 -12.10 -3.63
N ILE A 285 -16.31 -12.50 -4.32
CA ILE A 285 -15.37 -13.52 -3.84
C ILE A 285 -14.77 -13.07 -2.51
N ARG A 286 -14.22 -11.84 -2.45
CA ARG A 286 -13.64 -11.26 -1.22
C ARG A 286 -14.68 -11.24 -0.09
N SER A 287 -15.90 -10.83 -0.35
CA SER A 287 -16.96 -10.76 0.65
C SER A 287 -17.30 -12.13 1.22
N ARG A 288 -17.43 -13.14 0.36
CA ARG A 288 -17.70 -14.52 0.80
C ARG A 288 -16.52 -15.15 1.56
N THR A 289 -15.30 -14.89 1.11
CA THR A 289 -14.10 -15.36 1.81
C THR A 289 -14.02 -14.79 3.22
N VAL A 290 -14.31 -13.49 3.41
CA VAL A 290 -14.23 -12.82 4.72
C VAL A 290 -15.41 -13.21 5.63
N HIS A 291 -16.63 -13.21 5.11
CA HIS A 291 -17.84 -13.35 5.94
C HIS A 291 -18.34 -14.78 6.07
N ALA A 292 -18.13 -15.62 5.06
CA ALA A 292 -18.57 -17.01 5.04
C ALA A 292 -17.41 -18.01 5.12
N LEU A 293 -16.16 -17.54 5.16
CA LEU A 293 -14.96 -18.37 5.16
C LEU A 293 -14.92 -19.35 3.96
N GLU A 294 -15.51 -18.93 2.84
CA GLU A 294 -15.49 -19.73 1.61
C GLU A 294 -14.07 -19.80 1.05
N ARG A 295 -13.72 -20.99 0.57
CA ARG A 295 -12.43 -21.20 -0.10
C ARG A 295 -12.44 -20.55 -1.47
N LEU A 296 -11.29 -20.00 -1.87
CA LEU A 296 -11.08 -19.51 -3.23
C LEU A 296 -11.15 -20.69 -4.22
N ALA A 297 -11.96 -20.55 -5.25
CA ALA A 297 -12.06 -21.55 -6.29
C ALA A 297 -10.69 -21.81 -6.94
N ARG A 298 -10.37 -23.08 -7.15
CA ARG A 298 -9.06 -23.49 -7.67
C ARG A 298 -8.74 -22.87 -9.02
N GLU A 299 -9.74 -22.70 -9.86
CA GLU A 299 -9.65 -22.08 -11.18
C GLU A 299 -9.10 -20.64 -11.11
N VAL A 300 -9.36 -19.90 -10.04
CA VAL A 300 -8.90 -18.51 -9.86
C VAL A 300 -7.40 -18.43 -9.64
N TRP A 301 -6.84 -19.34 -8.83
CA TRP A 301 -5.42 -19.35 -8.53
C TRP A 301 -4.60 -20.37 -9.34
N MET A 302 -5.26 -21.25 -10.08
CA MET A 302 -4.65 -22.17 -11.05
C MET A 302 -5.05 -21.89 -12.49
N ALA A 303 -5.37 -20.66 -12.83
CA ALA A 303 -5.84 -20.29 -14.16
C ALA A 303 -4.83 -20.56 -15.29
N GLY A 304 -3.59 -20.87 -14.97
CA GLY A 304 -2.46 -21.09 -15.87
C GLY A 304 -1.47 -19.92 -15.83
N ASP A 305 -0.25 -20.20 -16.29
CA ASP A 305 0.81 -19.20 -16.32
C ASP A 305 0.34 -17.89 -16.98
N ARG A 306 0.44 -16.77 -16.26
CA ARG A 306 0.16 -15.43 -16.79
C ARG A 306 -1.26 -15.24 -17.36
N ALA A 307 -2.23 -16.05 -16.90
CA ALA A 307 -3.61 -15.88 -17.32
C ALA A 307 -4.30 -14.77 -16.51
N ASP A 308 -4.84 -13.76 -17.17
CA ASP A 308 -5.58 -12.68 -16.49
C ASP A 308 -6.94 -13.15 -15.97
N THR A 309 -7.54 -14.15 -16.63
CA THR A 309 -8.92 -14.55 -16.35
C THR A 309 -9.04 -16.05 -16.11
N ALA A 310 -10.00 -16.40 -15.25
CA ALA A 310 -10.50 -17.75 -15.06
C ALA A 310 -12.00 -17.80 -15.42
N LEU A 311 -12.51 -18.98 -15.70
CA LEU A 311 -13.92 -19.23 -15.96
C LEU A 311 -14.50 -20.02 -14.79
N LEU A 312 -15.49 -19.45 -14.13
CA LEU A 312 -16.34 -20.10 -13.13
C LEU A 312 -17.76 -20.28 -13.68
N ASP A 313 -18.60 -21.03 -12.98
CA ASP A 313 -20.02 -21.17 -13.34
C ASP A 313 -20.74 -19.80 -13.36
N THR A 314 -20.26 -18.83 -12.56
CA THR A 314 -20.74 -17.46 -12.51
C THR A 314 -20.24 -16.57 -13.65
N GLY A 315 -19.35 -17.09 -14.52
CA GLY A 315 -18.78 -16.38 -15.66
C GLY A 315 -17.29 -16.11 -15.51
N ILE A 316 -16.81 -15.12 -16.31
CA ILE A 316 -15.40 -14.73 -16.33
C ILE A 316 -15.08 -13.93 -15.04
N VAL A 317 -14.01 -14.36 -14.37
CA VAL A 317 -13.47 -13.70 -13.17
C VAL A 317 -11.99 -13.35 -13.38
N LEU A 318 -11.49 -12.37 -12.61
CA LEU A 318 -10.06 -12.13 -12.56
C LEU A 318 -9.35 -13.28 -11.85
N SER A 319 -8.30 -13.80 -12.47
CA SER A 319 -7.37 -14.71 -11.82
C SER A 319 -6.53 -13.95 -10.79
N LEU A 320 -5.73 -14.65 -10.01
CA LEU A 320 -4.77 -14.06 -9.08
C LEU A 320 -3.75 -13.16 -9.82
N GLU A 321 -3.20 -13.63 -10.96
CA GLU A 321 -2.29 -12.82 -11.80
C GLU A 321 -3.00 -11.62 -12.40
N GLY A 322 -4.20 -11.79 -12.94
CA GLY A 322 -4.97 -10.69 -13.52
C GLY A 322 -5.32 -9.62 -12.49
N LEU A 323 -5.67 -10.02 -11.26
CA LEU A 323 -5.93 -9.09 -10.17
C LEU A 323 -4.65 -8.39 -9.72
N SER A 324 -3.52 -9.09 -9.62
CA SER A 324 -2.21 -8.50 -9.29
C SER A 324 -1.79 -7.46 -10.33
N ARG A 325 -1.90 -7.77 -11.62
CA ARG A 325 -1.60 -6.85 -12.72
C ARG A 325 -2.51 -5.63 -12.69
N LEU A 326 -3.82 -5.83 -12.50
CA LEU A 326 -4.79 -4.76 -12.40
C LEU A 326 -4.50 -3.84 -11.20
N SER A 327 -4.20 -4.40 -10.05
CA SER A 327 -3.90 -3.65 -8.85
C SER A 327 -2.68 -2.73 -9.03
N ARG A 328 -1.63 -3.23 -9.67
CA ARG A 328 -0.44 -2.42 -10.00
C ARG A 328 -0.78 -1.28 -10.95
N HIS A 329 -1.57 -1.57 -11.98
CA HIS A 329 -1.99 -0.56 -12.94
C HIS A 329 -2.79 0.55 -12.26
N VAL A 330 -3.84 0.20 -11.51
CA VAL A 330 -4.74 1.16 -10.86
C VAL A 330 -3.98 2.06 -9.87
N VAL A 331 -3.11 1.47 -9.03
CA VAL A 331 -2.31 2.25 -8.06
C VAL A 331 -1.37 3.21 -8.79
N ARG A 332 -0.72 2.79 -9.87
CA ARG A 332 0.14 3.67 -10.68
C ARG A 332 -0.64 4.83 -11.28
N ARG A 333 -1.81 4.56 -11.86
CA ARG A 333 -2.67 5.61 -12.43
C ARG A 333 -3.20 6.57 -11.36
N PHE A 334 -3.55 6.06 -10.20
CA PHE A 334 -3.92 6.91 -9.07
C PHE A 334 -2.79 7.85 -8.67
N VAL A 335 -1.55 7.36 -8.54
CA VAL A 335 -0.38 8.20 -8.22
C VAL A 335 -0.13 9.29 -9.26
N GLU A 336 -0.37 8.99 -10.53
CA GLU A 336 -0.18 9.96 -11.63
C GLU A 336 -1.27 11.05 -11.66
N ARG A 337 -2.49 10.73 -11.21
CA ARG A 337 -3.65 11.64 -11.28
C ARG A 337 -3.94 12.38 -9.97
N ALA A 338 -3.55 11.78 -8.84
CA ALA A 338 -3.86 12.35 -7.53
C ALA A 338 -3.18 13.72 -7.32
N PRO A 339 -3.80 14.62 -6.52
CA PRO A 339 -3.28 15.94 -6.29
C PRO A 339 -1.86 15.92 -5.71
N GLN A 340 -1.02 16.77 -6.27
CA GLN A 340 0.35 17.00 -5.82
C GLN A 340 0.40 18.22 -4.89
N GLY A 341 1.36 18.27 -4.01
CA GLY A 341 1.63 19.42 -3.16
C GLY A 341 1.79 19.08 -1.68
N VAL A 342 2.19 20.07 -0.91
CA VAL A 342 2.42 19.94 0.54
C VAL A 342 1.17 20.40 1.28
N ASP A 343 0.62 19.54 2.14
CA ASP A 343 -0.39 19.94 3.12
C ASP A 343 0.31 20.65 4.29
N SER A 344 0.10 21.97 4.39
CA SER A 344 0.77 22.82 5.38
C SER A 344 0.15 22.77 6.78
N THR A 345 -1.02 22.17 6.94
CA THR A 345 -1.81 22.23 8.19
C THR A 345 -1.58 21.03 9.11
N PHE A 346 -0.84 20.03 8.63
CA PHE A 346 -0.68 18.79 9.37
C PHE A 346 0.36 18.86 10.50
N ASN A 347 -0.08 18.43 11.68
CA ASN A 347 0.82 18.20 12.82
C ASN A 347 1.22 16.71 12.87
N TYR A 348 2.37 16.40 12.29
CA TYR A 348 2.88 15.02 12.27
C TYR A 348 3.14 14.43 13.66
N ARG A 349 3.37 15.27 14.67
CA ARG A 349 3.62 14.82 16.04
C ARG A 349 2.43 14.07 16.64
N SER A 350 1.22 14.49 16.31
CA SER A 350 0.00 13.81 16.76
C SER A 350 -0.20 12.42 16.12
N ALA A 351 0.48 12.15 15.02
CA ALA A 351 0.37 10.90 14.29
C ALA A 351 1.56 9.94 14.52
N LEU A 352 2.58 10.35 15.29
CA LEU A 352 3.72 9.47 15.59
C LEU A 352 3.28 8.41 16.62
N PRO A 353 3.34 7.11 16.28
CA PRO A 353 3.07 6.07 17.24
C PRO A 353 4.15 6.07 18.34
N GLY A 354 3.73 5.98 19.58
CA GLY A 354 4.64 5.80 20.73
C GLY A 354 5.17 7.08 21.38
N ILE A 355 4.85 8.28 20.89
CA ILE A 355 5.06 9.49 21.66
C ILE A 355 3.83 9.68 22.55
N MET A 356 3.85 9.08 23.70
CA MET A 356 2.95 9.46 24.79
C MET A 356 3.68 10.53 25.62
N PRO A 357 3.17 11.77 25.71
CA PRO A 357 3.63 12.70 26.73
C PRO A 357 3.28 12.05 28.07
N GLY A 358 4.25 11.39 28.66
CA GLY A 358 4.13 10.74 29.98
C GLY A 358 4.79 11.63 31.00
N ARG A 359 4.10 11.93 32.10
CA ARG A 359 4.74 12.52 33.26
C ARG A 359 5.53 11.43 33.97
N TRP A 360 6.81 11.63 34.07
CA TRP A 360 7.64 10.70 34.83
C TRP A 360 7.39 10.90 36.33
N ALA A 361 7.26 9.80 37.05
CA ALA A 361 7.20 9.88 38.51
C ALA A 361 8.49 10.54 39.04
N ALA A 362 8.35 11.35 40.10
CA ALA A 362 9.45 12.16 40.64
C ALA A 362 10.74 11.39 40.90
N GLN A 363 10.62 10.10 41.27
CA GLN A 363 11.77 9.20 41.50
C GLN A 363 12.62 8.91 40.26
N TYR A 364 12.09 9.13 39.07
CA TYR A 364 12.80 8.90 37.81
C TYR A 364 13.42 10.17 37.24
N TRP A 365 13.19 11.34 37.84
CA TRP A 365 13.72 12.61 37.38
C TRP A 365 15.19 12.81 37.69
N ILE A 366 15.70 12.06 38.67
CA ILE A 366 17.11 12.09 39.09
C ILE A 366 17.67 10.67 38.84
N GLY A 367 17.75 10.26 37.56
CA GLY A 367 18.08 8.89 37.22
C GLY A 367 19.56 8.56 37.18
N ARG A 368 20.38 9.32 36.50
CA ARG A 368 21.82 9.08 36.36
C ARG A 368 22.56 10.41 36.18
N ALA A 369 23.70 10.57 36.88
CA ALA A 369 24.53 11.73 36.79
C ALA A 369 25.29 11.87 35.45
N GLU A 370 25.45 10.75 34.71
CA GLU A 370 26.10 10.73 33.42
C GLU A 370 25.24 11.45 32.38
N GLY A 371 25.79 12.52 31.78
CA GLY A 371 25.09 13.34 30.80
C GLY A 371 24.19 14.44 31.39
N PHE A 372 24.11 14.58 32.73
CA PHE A 372 23.35 15.64 33.37
C PHE A 372 24.11 16.98 33.24
N ASN A 373 23.55 17.88 32.50
CA ASN A 373 24.09 19.25 32.31
C ASN A 373 23.06 20.30 32.67
N ARG A 374 23.39 21.59 32.53
CA ARG A 374 22.52 22.69 32.88
C ARG A 374 21.18 22.70 32.16
N ASP A 375 21.20 22.31 30.86
CA ASP A 375 19.99 22.32 30.04
C ASP A 375 19.08 21.17 30.44
N THR A 376 19.65 19.96 30.62
CA THR A 376 18.93 18.78 31.14
C THR A 376 18.36 19.06 32.54
N ALA A 377 19.09 19.78 33.43
CA ALA A 377 18.60 20.15 34.73
C ALA A 377 17.39 21.10 34.67
N ALA A 378 17.39 22.03 33.73
CA ALA A 378 16.28 22.96 33.51
C ALA A 378 15.02 22.22 33.04
N GLU A 379 15.17 21.29 32.09
CA GLU A 379 14.05 20.47 31.59
C GLU A 379 13.44 19.55 32.68
N TYR A 380 14.29 18.93 33.49
CA TYR A 380 13.83 18.09 34.61
C TYR A 380 13.12 18.92 35.66
N PHE A 381 13.65 20.13 35.97
CA PHE A 381 13.04 21.03 36.92
C PHE A 381 11.69 21.56 36.45
N ASP A 382 11.58 21.92 35.19
CA ASP A 382 10.33 22.37 34.58
C ASP A 382 9.27 21.26 34.56
N GLY A 383 9.67 20.03 34.23
CA GLY A 383 8.83 18.85 34.36
C GLY A 383 8.35 18.59 35.80
N MET A 384 9.23 18.79 36.80
CA MET A 384 8.88 18.68 38.19
C MET A 384 7.89 19.75 38.63
N LEU A 385 8.10 21.00 38.25
CA LEU A 385 7.18 22.10 38.55
C LEU A 385 5.80 21.86 37.94
N THR A 386 5.74 21.40 36.71
CA THR A 386 4.47 21.06 36.04
C THR A 386 3.72 19.96 36.81
N TYR A 387 4.43 18.97 37.32
CA TYR A 387 3.84 17.89 38.14
C TYR A 387 3.31 18.37 39.50
N LEU A 388 3.95 19.37 40.10
CA LEU A 388 3.54 19.87 41.40
C LEU A 388 2.40 20.90 41.33
N ILE A 389 2.18 21.52 40.17
CA ILE A 389 1.16 22.57 39.96
C ILE A 389 -0.18 21.98 39.52
N GLU A 390 -0.18 20.81 38.92
CA GLU A 390 -1.39 20.04 38.54
C GLU A 390 -1.77 19.02 39.61
#